data_dc7bc33bc0d22dc2110c92d46ceca874
#
_entry.id   dc7bc33bc0d22dc2110c92d46ceca874
#
_cell.length_a   1.000
_cell.length_b   1.000
_cell.length_c   1.000
_cell.angle_alpha   90.00
_cell.angle_beta   90.00
_cell.angle_gamma   90.00
#
_symmetry.space_group_name_H-M   'P 1'
#
loop_
_entity.id
_entity.type
_entity.pdbx_description
1 polymer ?
#
loop_
_entity_poly.entity_id
_entity_poly.type
_entity_poly.pdbx_seq_one_letter_code
_entity_poly.pdbx_strand_id
1 'polypeptide(L)'
;MTADLANAIEAAWERRESVTPASSDVREVVEAALELLDNGSARVAEPDGQGGWQVNQWLKKAVLLSFRLNDNVVVEGGAAGAPAFDKVPSKFAGWGENRFREAGFRVVPGAVVRRGSHIGKGVILMPSFVNIGAHVGEGTMVDTWATVGSCAQIGKNVHLSGGVGIGGVLEPLQAGPVVIEDNCFIGARSEVVEGVRVCEGAVLSMGVFIGASTKIIDRAT
;
A
#
# COMPACT_ATOMS: atom_id res chain seq x y z
N MET A 1 -12.71 -11.81 -16.24
CA MET A 1 -11.30 -11.30 -16.16
C MET A 1 -10.78 -11.27 -14.73
N THR A 2 -11.30 -10.45 -13.82
CA THR A 2 -10.77 -10.38 -12.43
C THR A 2 -11.01 -11.68 -11.65
N ALA A 3 -12.16 -12.34 -11.81
CA ALA A 3 -12.47 -13.61 -11.15
C ALA A 3 -11.53 -14.75 -11.63
N ASP A 4 -11.24 -14.81 -12.92
CA ASP A 4 -10.35 -15.83 -13.48
C ASP A 4 -8.90 -15.61 -12.97
N LEU A 5 -8.48 -14.35 -12.87
CA LEU A 5 -7.16 -14.01 -12.32
C LEU A 5 -7.08 -14.37 -10.82
N ALA A 6 -8.12 -14.08 -10.05
CA ALA A 6 -8.19 -14.46 -8.64
C ALA A 6 -8.10 -15.99 -8.47
N ASN A 7 -8.83 -16.76 -9.27
CA ASN A 7 -8.78 -18.23 -9.26
C ASN A 7 -7.37 -18.75 -9.62
N ALA A 8 -6.70 -18.13 -10.59
CA ALA A 8 -5.34 -18.51 -10.97
C ALA A 8 -4.33 -18.22 -9.84
N ILE A 9 -4.46 -17.09 -9.13
CA ILE A 9 -3.63 -16.77 -7.96
C ILE A 9 -3.90 -17.76 -6.83
N GLU A 10 -5.18 -18.11 -6.56
CA GLU A 10 -5.51 -19.12 -5.54
C GLU A 10 -4.87 -20.47 -5.88
N ALA A 11 -4.96 -20.93 -7.12
CA ALA A 11 -4.32 -22.18 -7.56
C ALA A 11 -2.79 -22.14 -7.42
N ALA A 12 -2.16 -21.00 -7.74
CA ALA A 12 -0.73 -20.82 -7.54
C ALA A 12 -0.35 -20.81 -6.05
N TRP A 13 -1.21 -20.24 -5.21
CA TRP A 13 -1.00 -20.18 -3.76
C TRP A 13 -1.02 -21.58 -3.10
N GLU A 14 -1.89 -22.47 -3.54
CA GLU A 14 -1.93 -23.85 -3.04
C GLU A 14 -0.62 -24.61 -3.27
N ARG A 15 0.12 -24.28 -4.34
CA ARG A 15 1.43 -24.87 -4.65
C ARG A 15 2.62 -23.93 -4.38
N ARG A 16 2.44 -22.90 -3.54
CA ARG A 16 3.41 -21.82 -3.31
C ARG A 16 4.81 -22.30 -2.91
N GLU A 17 4.93 -23.45 -2.22
CA GLU A 17 6.23 -24.00 -1.82
C GLU A 17 7.08 -24.45 -3.02
N SER A 18 6.46 -24.75 -4.15
CA SER A 18 7.15 -25.10 -5.40
C SER A 18 7.40 -23.91 -6.33
N VAL A 19 6.90 -22.71 -5.98
CA VAL A 19 7.08 -21.51 -6.77
C VAL A 19 8.50 -20.97 -6.60
N THR A 20 9.17 -20.78 -7.72
CA THR A 20 10.56 -20.29 -7.83
C THR A 20 10.64 -19.20 -8.91
N PRO A 21 11.77 -18.50 -9.04
CA PRO A 21 11.98 -17.55 -10.13
C PRO A 21 11.78 -18.11 -11.55
N ALA A 22 11.88 -19.44 -11.71
CA ALA A 22 11.67 -20.12 -12.99
C ALA A 22 10.20 -20.43 -13.32
N SER A 23 9.26 -20.18 -12.40
CA SER A 23 7.81 -20.45 -12.56
C SER A 23 7.15 -19.40 -13.44
N SER A 24 7.31 -19.51 -14.77
CA SER A 24 6.84 -18.50 -15.75
C SER A 24 5.32 -18.37 -15.80
N ASP A 25 4.59 -19.48 -15.64
CA ASP A 25 3.13 -19.53 -15.60
C ASP A 25 2.55 -18.76 -14.42
N VAL A 26 3.18 -18.91 -13.24
CA VAL A 26 2.80 -18.15 -12.03
C VAL A 26 3.19 -16.69 -12.14
N ARG A 27 4.33 -16.41 -12.77
CA ARG A 27 4.81 -15.03 -12.98
C ARG A 27 3.80 -14.20 -13.77
N GLU A 28 3.26 -14.74 -14.85
CA GLU A 28 2.30 -14.03 -15.70
C GLU A 28 1.06 -13.56 -14.91
N VAL A 29 0.46 -14.45 -14.13
CA VAL A 29 -0.74 -14.10 -13.35
C VAL A 29 -0.43 -13.17 -12.17
N VAL A 30 0.74 -13.32 -11.54
CA VAL A 30 1.17 -12.44 -10.45
C VAL A 30 1.47 -11.03 -10.95
N GLU A 31 2.18 -10.90 -12.09
CA GLU A 31 2.45 -9.60 -12.70
C GLU A 31 1.15 -8.88 -13.10
N ALA A 32 0.16 -9.59 -13.66
CA ALA A 32 -1.15 -9.04 -13.96
C ALA A 32 -1.85 -8.52 -12.70
N ALA A 33 -1.80 -9.25 -11.59
CA ALA A 33 -2.38 -8.83 -10.32
C ALA A 33 -1.67 -7.60 -9.74
N LEU A 34 -0.33 -7.57 -9.78
CA LEU A 34 0.46 -6.42 -9.34
C LEU A 34 0.19 -5.17 -10.18
N GLU A 35 -0.02 -5.32 -11.48
CA GLU A 35 -0.40 -4.21 -12.37
C GLU A 35 -1.76 -3.60 -11.98
N LEU A 36 -2.76 -4.44 -11.64
CA LEU A 36 -4.06 -3.96 -11.14
C LEU A 36 -3.91 -3.18 -9.82
N LEU A 37 -3.04 -3.62 -8.93
CA LEU A 37 -2.72 -2.89 -7.70
C LEU A 37 -2.01 -1.57 -7.99
N ASP A 38 -1.01 -1.59 -8.87
CA ASP A 38 -0.17 -0.44 -9.19
C ASP A 38 -0.95 0.69 -9.85
N ASN A 39 -1.86 0.35 -10.77
CA ASN A 39 -2.70 1.33 -11.46
C ASN A 39 -4.00 1.68 -10.71
N GLY A 40 -4.31 0.99 -9.61
CA GLY A 40 -5.50 1.24 -8.78
C GLY A 40 -6.80 0.63 -9.29
N SER A 41 -6.75 -0.23 -10.34
CA SER A 41 -7.92 -0.94 -10.85
C SER A 41 -8.43 -2.04 -9.91
N ALA A 42 -7.58 -2.48 -8.97
CA ALA A 42 -7.96 -3.35 -7.88
C ALA A 42 -7.32 -2.87 -6.57
N ARG A 43 -7.94 -3.18 -5.44
CA ARG A 43 -7.48 -2.80 -4.11
C ARG A 43 -7.45 -4.03 -3.19
N VAL A 44 -6.48 -4.07 -2.28
CA VAL A 44 -6.41 -5.14 -1.26
C VAL A 44 -7.63 -5.11 -0.34
N ALA A 45 -8.17 -3.94 -0.05
CA ALA A 45 -9.49 -3.80 0.54
C ALA A 45 -10.23 -2.63 -0.07
N GLU A 46 -11.56 -2.77 -0.18
CA GLU A 46 -12.45 -1.78 -0.77
C GLU A 46 -13.76 -1.70 0.01
N PRO A 47 -14.48 -0.56 -0.02
CA PRO A 47 -15.77 -0.43 0.62
C PRO A 47 -16.75 -1.48 0.08
N ASP A 48 -17.50 -2.15 0.97
CA ASP A 48 -18.49 -3.18 0.61
C ASP A 48 -19.87 -2.62 0.21
N GLY A 49 -20.02 -1.31 0.25
CA GLY A 49 -21.27 -0.61 -0.01
C GLY A 49 -22.30 -0.70 1.14
N GLN A 50 -21.98 -1.35 2.23
CA GLN A 50 -22.83 -1.51 3.42
C GLN A 50 -22.24 -0.84 4.67
N GLY A 51 -21.23 0.00 4.49
CA GLY A 51 -20.51 0.69 5.56
C GLY A 51 -19.35 -0.10 6.14
N GLY A 52 -19.02 -1.27 5.57
CA GLY A 52 -17.87 -2.09 5.87
C GLY A 52 -16.81 -2.07 4.75
N TRP A 53 -15.83 -2.95 4.89
CA TRP A 53 -14.73 -3.14 3.95
C TRP A 53 -14.58 -4.62 3.60
N GLN A 54 -14.51 -4.92 2.32
CA GLN A 54 -14.22 -6.25 1.80
C GLN A 54 -12.73 -6.38 1.54
N VAL A 55 -12.11 -7.45 2.04
CA VAL A 55 -10.69 -7.75 1.81
C VAL A 55 -10.54 -8.74 0.67
N ASN A 56 -9.79 -8.35 -0.35
CA ASN A 56 -9.41 -9.16 -1.50
C ASN A 56 -8.14 -9.97 -1.19
N GLN A 57 -8.26 -11.05 -0.44
CA GLN A 57 -7.12 -11.85 0.04
C GLN A 57 -6.24 -12.37 -1.11
N TRP A 58 -6.83 -12.67 -2.27
CA TRP A 58 -6.08 -13.13 -3.43
C TRP A 58 -5.01 -12.11 -3.88
N LEU A 59 -5.23 -10.81 -3.70
CA LEU A 59 -4.22 -9.79 -4.00
C LEU A 59 -3.06 -9.81 -2.99
N LYS A 60 -3.33 -10.08 -1.71
CA LYS A 60 -2.26 -10.30 -0.71
C LYS A 60 -1.43 -11.54 -1.07
N LYS A 61 -2.09 -12.62 -1.52
CA LYS A 61 -1.42 -13.83 -2.01
C LYS A 61 -0.55 -13.55 -3.24
N ALA A 62 -1.03 -12.73 -4.17
CA ALA A 62 -0.25 -12.30 -5.33
C ALA A 62 1.02 -11.54 -4.90
N VAL A 63 0.92 -10.62 -3.94
CA VAL A 63 2.08 -9.92 -3.39
C VAL A 63 3.08 -10.89 -2.76
N LEU A 64 2.62 -11.85 -1.96
CA LEU A 64 3.51 -12.84 -1.32
C LEU A 64 4.15 -13.78 -2.35
N LEU A 65 3.42 -14.21 -3.37
CA LEU A 65 3.97 -15.00 -4.47
C LEU A 65 5.05 -14.23 -5.24
N SER A 66 4.90 -12.91 -5.41
CA SER A 66 5.90 -12.09 -6.10
C SER A 66 7.27 -12.13 -5.42
N PHE A 67 7.32 -12.25 -4.10
CA PHE A 67 8.57 -12.37 -3.35
C PHE A 67 9.29 -13.70 -3.59
N ARG A 68 8.54 -14.76 -3.96
CA ARG A 68 9.12 -16.07 -4.33
C ARG A 68 9.59 -16.10 -5.79
N LEU A 69 8.95 -15.32 -6.65
CA LEU A 69 9.27 -15.21 -8.07
C LEU A 69 10.48 -14.34 -8.36
N ASN A 70 10.92 -13.50 -7.44
CA ASN A 70 11.98 -12.54 -7.67
C ASN A 70 13.13 -12.73 -6.69
N ASP A 71 14.34 -12.77 -7.21
CA ASP A 71 15.56 -12.67 -6.43
C ASP A 71 15.87 -11.20 -6.12
N ASN A 72 16.73 -10.97 -5.11
CA ASN A 72 17.27 -9.64 -4.87
C ASN A 72 18.20 -9.26 -6.02
N VAL A 73 18.03 -8.06 -6.52
CA VAL A 73 18.88 -7.46 -7.56
C VAL A 73 19.29 -6.05 -7.15
N VAL A 74 20.35 -5.55 -7.75
CA VAL A 74 20.70 -4.13 -7.57
C VAL A 74 19.65 -3.29 -8.27
N VAL A 75 19.00 -2.39 -7.53
CA VAL A 75 18.03 -1.42 -8.04
C VAL A 75 18.61 -0.02 -7.88
N GLU A 76 18.43 0.81 -8.91
CA GLU A 76 18.82 2.22 -8.88
C GLU A 76 17.73 3.07 -8.20
N GLY A 77 18.11 4.24 -7.72
CA GLY A 77 17.15 5.21 -7.18
C GLY A 77 16.75 4.98 -5.72
N GLY A 78 17.56 4.30 -4.95
CA GLY A 78 17.42 4.30 -3.50
C GLY A 78 17.56 5.70 -2.88
N ALA A 79 17.47 5.80 -1.56
CA ALA A 79 17.58 7.07 -0.85
C ALA A 79 18.85 7.85 -1.27
N ALA A 80 18.69 9.12 -1.58
CA ALA A 80 19.75 9.98 -2.10
C ALA A 80 20.47 9.47 -3.36
N GLY A 81 19.81 8.62 -4.15
CA GLY A 81 20.38 8.05 -5.38
C GLY A 81 21.34 6.89 -5.17
N ALA A 82 21.51 6.41 -3.95
CA ALA A 82 22.35 5.25 -3.67
C ALA A 82 21.72 3.97 -4.25
N PRO A 83 22.52 2.97 -4.68
CA PRO A 83 21.99 1.68 -5.08
C PRO A 83 21.36 0.97 -3.88
N ALA A 84 20.28 0.23 -4.12
CA ALA A 84 19.67 -0.67 -3.16
C ALA A 84 19.75 -2.12 -3.68
N PHE A 85 19.49 -3.09 -2.82
CA PHE A 85 19.49 -4.51 -3.17
C PHE A 85 18.20 -5.15 -2.68
N ASP A 86 17.22 -5.24 -3.56
CA ASP A 86 15.87 -5.69 -3.23
C ASP A 86 15.24 -6.47 -4.41
N LYS A 87 14.16 -7.16 -4.11
CA LYS A 87 13.36 -7.91 -5.08
C LYS A 87 12.14 -7.14 -5.61
N VAL A 88 11.78 -6.01 -5.00
CA VAL A 88 10.66 -5.17 -5.42
C VAL A 88 11.20 -3.88 -6.02
N PRO A 89 10.99 -3.63 -7.33
CA PRO A 89 11.46 -2.40 -7.94
C PRO A 89 10.71 -1.16 -7.43
N SER A 90 11.31 0.00 -7.63
CA SER A 90 10.61 1.27 -7.46
C SER A 90 9.43 1.36 -8.43
N LYS A 91 8.29 1.92 -7.96
CA LYS A 91 7.18 2.30 -8.84
C LYS A 91 7.63 3.22 -9.98
N PHE A 92 8.62 4.05 -9.72
CA PHE A 92 9.12 5.07 -10.65
C PHE A 92 10.27 4.58 -11.55
N ALA A 93 10.60 3.29 -11.52
CA ALA A 93 11.65 2.74 -12.37
C ALA A 93 11.35 3.01 -13.86
N GLY A 94 12.25 3.71 -14.54
CA GLY A 94 12.12 4.07 -15.95
C GLY A 94 11.09 5.18 -16.26
N TRP A 95 10.55 5.88 -15.25
CA TRP A 95 9.63 6.98 -15.48
C TRP A 95 10.36 8.24 -15.96
N GLY A 96 9.84 8.81 -17.04
CA GLY A 96 10.22 10.14 -17.52
C GLY A 96 9.16 11.20 -17.17
N GLU A 97 9.43 12.45 -17.51
CA GLU A 97 8.59 13.61 -17.19
C GLU A 97 7.13 13.44 -17.64
N ASN A 98 6.90 12.92 -18.86
CA ASN A 98 5.55 12.73 -19.39
C ASN A 98 4.71 11.79 -18.50
N ARG A 99 5.30 10.70 -18.02
CA ARG A 99 4.60 9.74 -17.16
C ARG A 99 4.23 10.34 -15.81
N PHE A 100 5.10 11.16 -15.21
CA PHE A 100 4.77 11.91 -14.00
C PHE A 100 3.65 12.92 -14.23
N ARG A 101 3.65 13.64 -15.37
CA ARG A 101 2.58 14.58 -15.72
C ARG A 101 1.23 13.89 -15.91
N GLU A 102 1.19 12.74 -16.57
CA GLU A 102 -0.02 11.93 -16.75
C GLU A 102 -0.54 11.38 -15.42
N ALA A 103 0.35 10.88 -14.58
CA ALA A 103 0.02 10.37 -13.25
C ALA A 103 -0.54 11.47 -12.32
N GLY A 104 -0.11 12.72 -12.50
CA GLY A 104 -0.71 13.90 -11.88
C GLY A 104 -0.46 14.03 -10.38
N PHE A 105 0.59 13.43 -9.84
CA PHE A 105 1.00 13.59 -8.44
C PHE A 105 2.43 14.14 -8.35
N ARG A 106 2.81 14.62 -7.17
CA ARG A 106 4.14 15.16 -6.90
C ARG A 106 4.96 14.25 -6.02
N VAL A 107 6.22 14.00 -6.40
CA VAL A 107 7.18 13.18 -5.64
C VAL A 107 8.39 14.03 -5.31
N VAL A 108 8.65 14.22 -4.03
CA VAL A 108 9.82 14.95 -3.54
C VAL A 108 11.02 13.99 -3.50
N PRO A 109 12.23 14.45 -3.84
CA PRO A 109 13.42 13.59 -3.73
C PRO A 109 13.54 12.93 -2.36
N GLY A 110 13.79 11.62 -2.34
CA GLY A 110 13.84 10.82 -1.11
C GLY A 110 12.53 10.10 -0.76
N ALA A 111 11.44 10.33 -1.48
CA ALA A 111 10.25 9.49 -1.37
C ALA A 111 10.49 8.13 -2.03
N VAL A 112 10.18 7.06 -1.32
CA VAL A 112 10.31 5.67 -1.79
C VAL A 112 8.92 5.07 -1.95
N VAL A 113 8.59 4.64 -3.16
CA VAL A 113 7.32 3.97 -3.47
C VAL A 113 7.62 2.65 -4.17
N ARG A 114 7.20 1.55 -3.57
CA ARG A 114 7.39 0.21 -4.15
C ARG A 114 6.34 -0.05 -5.22
N ARG A 115 6.74 -0.69 -6.35
CA ARG A 115 5.81 -1.13 -7.39
C ARG A 115 4.73 -2.03 -6.81
N GLY A 116 3.52 -1.94 -7.35
CA GLY A 116 2.34 -2.63 -6.80
C GLY A 116 1.62 -1.83 -5.72
N SER A 117 1.95 -0.54 -5.55
CA SER A 117 1.18 0.41 -4.76
C SER A 117 0.54 1.47 -5.65
N HIS A 118 -0.69 1.89 -5.33
CA HIS A 118 -1.40 2.93 -6.06
C HIS A 118 -1.20 4.30 -5.42
N ILE A 119 -0.94 5.31 -6.28
CA ILE A 119 -0.85 6.72 -5.90
C ILE A 119 -1.84 7.50 -6.75
N GLY A 120 -2.85 8.10 -6.13
CA GLY A 120 -3.89 8.88 -6.79
C GLY A 120 -3.42 10.25 -7.31
N LYS A 121 -4.23 10.86 -8.17
CA LYS A 121 -3.96 12.21 -8.68
C LYS A 121 -3.95 13.24 -7.56
N GLY A 122 -3.13 14.27 -7.71
CA GLY A 122 -3.01 15.35 -6.72
C GLY A 122 -2.33 14.95 -5.41
N VAL A 123 -1.90 13.70 -5.25
CA VAL A 123 -1.13 13.26 -4.09
C VAL A 123 0.21 13.98 -4.02
N ILE A 124 0.63 14.31 -2.82
CA ILE A 124 1.96 14.85 -2.54
C ILE A 124 2.71 13.85 -1.67
N LEU A 125 3.81 13.32 -2.20
CA LEU A 125 4.73 12.47 -1.46
C LEU A 125 5.94 13.29 -1.06
N MET A 126 6.05 13.67 0.20
CA MET A 126 7.28 14.15 0.79
C MET A 126 8.27 12.98 0.94
N PRO A 127 9.52 13.17 1.38
CA PRO A 127 10.42 12.04 1.70
C PRO A 127 9.73 11.09 2.67
N SER A 128 9.19 10.00 2.15
CA SER A 128 8.29 9.08 2.84
C SER A 128 8.42 7.69 2.25
N PHE A 129 7.74 6.70 2.81
CA PHE A 129 7.76 5.33 2.32
C PHE A 129 6.35 4.81 2.08
N VAL A 130 6.09 4.31 0.87
CA VAL A 130 4.83 3.61 0.52
C VAL A 130 5.14 2.20 0.07
N ASN A 131 4.63 1.22 0.79
CA ASN A 131 4.92 -0.19 0.56
C ASN A 131 3.96 -0.82 -0.46
N ILE A 132 4.37 -1.97 -1.00
CA ILE A 132 3.61 -2.77 -1.98
C ILE A 132 2.21 -3.12 -1.46
N GLY A 133 1.22 -3.10 -2.34
CA GLY A 133 -0.19 -3.37 -2.02
C GLY A 133 -0.94 -2.18 -1.41
N ALA A 134 -0.24 -1.11 -1.01
CA ALA A 134 -0.86 0.07 -0.46
C ALA A 134 -1.63 0.86 -1.52
N HIS A 135 -2.68 1.54 -1.08
CA HIS A 135 -3.46 2.48 -1.89
C HIS A 135 -3.47 3.84 -1.23
N VAL A 136 -3.10 4.88 -1.95
CA VAL A 136 -3.16 6.28 -1.50
C VAL A 136 -4.09 7.05 -2.41
N GLY A 137 -5.23 7.49 -1.86
CA GLY A 137 -6.30 8.17 -2.59
C GLY A 137 -5.94 9.60 -3.02
N GLU A 138 -6.72 10.12 -3.95
CA GLU A 138 -6.52 11.43 -4.58
C GLU A 138 -6.40 12.57 -3.56
N GLY A 139 -5.55 13.56 -3.83
CA GLY A 139 -5.39 14.77 -3.03
C GLY A 139 -4.74 14.56 -1.66
N THR A 140 -4.36 13.34 -1.32
CA THR A 140 -3.73 13.00 -0.03
C THR A 140 -2.29 13.50 0.04
N MET A 141 -1.88 13.94 1.22
CA MET A 141 -0.48 14.23 1.54
C MET A 141 0.12 13.13 2.43
N VAL A 142 1.21 12.56 1.98
CA VAL A 142 2.08 11.70 2.78
C VAL A 142 3.32 12.53 3.14
N ASP A 143 3.33 13.08 4.35
CA ASP A 143 4.31 14.06 4.78
C ASP A 143 5.65 13.40 5.17
N THR A 144 6.61 14.23 5.54
CA THR A 144 8.01 13.89 5.74
C THR A 144 8.18 12.76 6.76
N TRP A 145 8.86 11.70 6.36
CA TRP A 145 9.11 10.48 7.13
C TRP A 145 7.85 9.70 7.54
N ALA A 146 6.70 9.98 6.94
CA ALA A 146 5.53 9.13 7.12
C ALA A 146 5.72 7.80 6.37
N THR A 147 5.09 6.75 6.90
CA THR A 147 5.12 5.40 6.34
C THR A 147 3.70 4.92 6.07
N VAL A 148 3.47 4.42 4.86
CA VAL A 148 2.26 3.67 4.49
C VAL A 148 2.66 2.21 4.32
N GLY A 149 2.27 1.37 5.26
CA GLY A 149 2.61 -0.05 5.32
C GLY A 149 1.98 -0.88 4.22
N SER A 150 2.45 -2.12 4.08
CA SER A 150 1.95 -3.04 3.03
C SER A 150 0.44 -3.19 3.09
N CYS A 151 -0.21 -3.06 1.96
CA CYS A 151 -1.66 -3.24 1.82
C CYS A 151 -2.54 -2.20 2.55
N ALA A 152 -1.97 -1.21 3.25
CA ALA A 152 -2.74 -0.16 3.90
C ALA A 152 -3.56 0.63 2.88
N GLN A 153 -4.77 1.04 3.27
CA GLN A 153 -5.72 1.73 2.42
C GLN A 153 -5.93 3.15 2.93
N ILE A 154 -5.42 4.13 2.22
CA ILE A 154 -5.57 5.55 2.54
C ILE A 154 -6.58 6.16 1.56
N GLY A 155 -7.58 6.82 2.10
CA GLY A 155 -8.63 7.50 1.36
C GLY A 155 -8.16 8.78 0.65
N LYS A 156 -9.14 9.56 0.20
CA LYS A 156 -8.92 10.85 -0.48
C LYS A 156 -8.77 11.99 0.52
N ASN A 157 -8.00 13.01 0.14
CA ASN A 157 -7.82 14.23 0.93
C ASN A 157 -7.37 13.97 2.37
N VAL A 158 -6.65 12.88 2.60
CA VAL A 158 -6.07 12.54 3.91
C VAL A 158 -4.77 13.32 4.10
N HIS A 159 -4.51 13.77 5.32
CA HIS A 159 -3.21 14.29 5.71
C HIS A 159 -2.53 13.34 6.69
N LEU A 160 -1.51 12.64 6.23
CA LEU A 160 -0.59 11.90 7.08
C LEU A 160 0.56 12.82 7.45
N SER A 161 0.54 13.39 8.65
CA SER A 161 1.54 14.38 9.08
C SER A 161 2.93 13.75 9.27
N GLY A 162 3.93 14.59 9.50
CA GLY A 162 5.33 14.16 9.60
C GLY A 162 5.56 13.02 10.57
N GLY A 163 6.20 11.96 10.12
CA GLY A 163 6.54 10.79 10.90
C GLY A 163 5.37 9.91 11.34
N VAL A 164 4.20 10.04 10.70
CA VAL A 164 3.07 9.13 10.91
C VAL A 164 3.43 7.73 10.43
N GLY A 165 3.13 6.70 11.24
CA GLY A 165 3.23 5.31 10.86
C GLY A 165 1.85 4.69 10.63
N ILE A 166 1.55 4.31 9.40
CA ILE A 166 0.40 3.47 9.08
C ILE A 166 0.88 2.05 8.89
N GLY A 167 0.49 1.17 9.81
CA GLY A 167 0.92 -0.22 9.81
C GLY A 167 0.42 -0.97 8.59
N GLY A 168 1.24 -1.89 8.12
CA GLY A 168 0.88 -2.80 7.04
C GLY A 168 0.41 -4.14 7.61
N VAL A 169 -0.60 -4.74 6.99
CA VAL A 169 -1.07 -6.08 7.32
C VAL A 169 -1.06 -6.94 6.06
N LEU A 170 0.12 -7.31 5.61
CA LEU A 170 0.30 -8.31 4.55
C LEU A 170 0.14 -9.72 5.12
N GLU A 171 0.73 -9.97 6.26
CA GLU A 171 0.62 -11.20 7.04
C GLU A 171 0.18 -10.87 8.47
N PRO A 172 -0.69 -11.70 9.05
CA PRO A 172 -1.33 -12.89 8.50
C PRO A 172 -2.39 -12.53 7.43
N LEU A 173 -2.59 -13.45 6.45
CA LEU A 173 -3.47 -13.22 5.29
C LEU A 173 -4.91 -12.85 5.67
N GLN A 174 -5.45 -13.49 6.72
CA GLN A 174 -6.82 -13.30 7.17
C GLN A 174 -7.07 -11.94 7.84
N ALA A 175 -6.02 -11.25 8.30
CA ALA A 175 -6.19 -9.95 8.93
C ALA A 175 -6.48 -8.87 7.89
N GLY A 176 -7.43 -7.98 8.18
CA GLY A 176 -7.72 -6.82 7.36
C GLY A 176 -6.57 -5.80 7.40
N PRO A 177 -6.32 -5.06 6.33
CA PRO A 177 -5.35 -3.98 6.34
C PRO A 177 -5.83 -2.79 7.18
N VAL A 178 -4.90 -1.93 7.57
CA VAL A 178 -5.26 -0.62 8.14
C VAL A 178 -5.98 0.20 7.06
N VAL A 179 -7.06 0.86 7.47
CA VAL A 179 -7.86 1.73 6.61
C VAL A 179 -7.94 3.12 7.25
N ILE A 180 -7.53 4.13 6.51
CA ILE A 180 -7.78 5.54 6.83
C ILE A 180 -8.76 6.04 5.77
N GLU A 181 -9.98 6.36 6.16
CA GLU A 181 -11.00 6.82 5.21
C GLU A 181 -10.78 8.26 4.77
N ASP A 182 -11.65 8.76 3.90
CA ASP A 182 -11.52 10.07 3.27
C ASP A 182 -11.52 11.21 4.29
N ASN A 183 -10.86 12.30 3.97
CA ASN A 183 -10.86 13.56 4.73
C ASN A 183 -10.31 13.46 6.17
N CYS A 184 -9.55 12.41 6.50
CA CYS A 184 -8.92 12.26 7.81
C CYS A 184 -7.66 13.11 7.96
N PHE A 185 -7.40 13.56 9.18
CA PHE A 185 -6.13 14.17 9.57
C PHE A 185 -5.46 13.32 10.66
N ILE A 186 -4.26 12.81 10.35
CA ILE A 186 -3.47 12.02 11.29
C ILE A 186 -2.28 12.86 11.76
N GLY A 187 -2.31 13.24 13.05
CA GLY A 187 -1.31 14.12 13.66
C GLY A 187 0.08 13.50 13.70
N ALA A 188 1.09 14.37 13.67
CA ALA A 188 2.50 13.98 13.58
C ALA A 188 2.91 12.92 14.61
N ARG A 189 3.74 11.96 14.20
CA ARG A 189 4.26 10.88 15.05
C ARG A 189 3.18 9.96 15.65
N SER A 190 1.99 9.93 15.06
CA SER A 190 0.94 8.95 15.43
C SER A 190 1.16 7.63 14.69
N GLU A 191 0.74 6.53 15.32
CA GLU A 191 0.78 5.19 14.77
C GLU A 191 -0.63 4.61 14.73
N VAL A 192 -1.05 4.09 13.57
CA VAL A 192 -2.30 3.36 13.39
C VAL A 192 -1.97 2.00 12.79
N VAL A 193 -2.20 0.93 13.56
CA VAL A 193 -1.70 -0.41 13.24
C VAL A 193 -2.79 -1.48 13.39
N GLU A 194 -2.44 -2.74 13.11
CA GLU A 194 -3.25 -3.95 13.39
C GLU A 194 -4.65 -3.93 12.76
N GLY A 195 -4.77 -3.42 11.53
CA GLY A 195 -6.03 -3.43 10.79
C GLY A 195 -7.09 -2.46 11.33
N VAL A 196 -6.69 -1.48 12.13
CA VAL A 196 -7.60 -0.44 12.61
C VAL A 196 -8.18 0.35 11.46
N ARG A 197 -9.48 0.67 11.53
CA ARG A 197 -10.17 1.57 10.62
C ARG A 197 -10.36 2.93 11.30
N VAL A 198 -9.88 3.98 10.66
CA VAL A 198 -10.14 5.37 11.02
C VAL A 198 -11.20 5.89 10.06
N CYS A 199 -12.39 6.19 10.60
CA CYS A 199 -13.54 6.58 9.79
C CYS A 199 -13.40 7.99 9.22
N GLU A 200 -14.16 8.25 8.15
CA GLU A 200 -14.15 9.50 7.41
C GLU A 200 -14.21 10.76 8.30
N GLY A 201 -13.39 11.74 7.98
CA GLY A 201 -13.33 13.03 8.67
C GLY A 201 -12.71 12.98 10.07
N ALA A 202 -12.23 11.83 10.53
CA ALA A 202 -11.63 11.74 11.87
C ALA A 202 -10.30 12.52 11.95
N VAL A 203 -10.08 13.12 13.12
CA VAL A 203 -8.85 13.84 13.44
C VAL A 203 -8.16 13.16 14.62
N LEU A 204 -6.97 12.64 14.40
CA LEU A 204 -6.09 12.16 15.45
C LEU A 204 -5.07 13.24 15.79
N SER A 205 -4.94 13.58 17.08
CA SER A 205 -3.91 14.51 17.51
C SER A 205 -2.52 13.89 17.37
N MET A 206 -1.47 14.69 17.47
CA MET A 206 -0.11 14.20 17.41
C MET A 206 0.21 13.19 18.52
N GLY A 207 1.05 12.21 18.23
CA GLY A 207 1.55 11.24 19.21
C GLY A 207 0.49 10.24 19.70
N VAL A 208 -0.54 9.98 18.91
CA VAL A 208 -1.58 9.00 19.24
C VAL A 208 -1.17 7.61 18.69
N PHE A 209 -1.26 6.58 19.54
CA PHE A 209 -0.95 5.20 19.19
C PHE A 209 -2.22 4.35 19.26
N ILE A 210 -2.69 3.82 18.12
CA ILE A 210 -3.93 3.03 18.03
C ILE A 210 -3.64 1.68 17.38
N GLY A 211 -3.90 0.62 18.14
CA GLY A 211 -3.93 -0.77 17.66
C GLY A 211 -5.29 -1.40 17.94
N ALA A 212 -5.49 -2.64 17.54
CA ALA A 212 -6.77 -3.36 17.65
C ALA A 212 -7.30 -3.46 19.10
N SER A 213 -6.42 -3.43 20.09
CA SER A 213 -6.76 -3.53 21.51
C SER A 213 -6.88 -2.16 22.22
N THR A 214 -6.63 -1.06 21.51
CA THR A 214 -6.65 0.28 22.11
C THR A 214 -8.08 0.65 22.52
N LYS A 215 -8.27 0.97 23.81
CA LYS A 215 -9.56 1.43 24.34
C LYS A 215 -9.75 2.90 24.05
N ILE A 216 -10.82 3.24 23.35
CA ILE A 216 -11.26 4.61 23.10
C ILE A 216 -12.45 4.86 24.01
N ILE A 217 -12.38 5.90 24.87
CA ILE A 217 -13.40 6.22 25.86
C ILE A 217 -13.95 7.59 25.53
N ASP A 218 -15.28 7.68 25.40
CA ASP A 218 -15.97 8.95 25.37
C ASP A 218 -15.95 9.56 26.77
N ARG A 219 -15.40 10.75 26.87
CA ARG A 219 -15.32 11.47 28.16
C ARG A 219 -16.55 12.34 28.44
N ALA A 220 -17.48 12.47 27.49
CA ALA A 220 -18.70 13.22 27.64
C ALA A 220 -19.83 12.40 28.26
N THR A 221 -19.68 11.08 28.32
CA THR A 221 -20.59 10.13 28.99
C THR A 221 -19.86 9.43 30.12
#